data_e4908335cc614f5f89b7721c33254f6d
#
_entry.id   e4908335cc614f5f89b7721c33254f6d
#
_cell.length_a   1.000
_cell.length_b   1.000
_cell.length_c   1.000
_cell.angle_alpha   90.00
_cell.angle_beta   90.00
_cell.angle_gamma   90.00
#
_symmetry.space_group_name_H-M   'P 1'
#
loop_
_entity.id
_entity.type
_entity.pdbx_description
1 polymer ?
#
loop_
_entity_poly.entity_id
_entity_poly.type
_entity_poly.pdbx_seq_one_letter_code
_entity_poly.pdbx_strand_id
1 'polypeptide(L)'
;MIVVGPSGAGKTTVLNILGGMDTATSGKVLVDGAEISKYRGKKLIQYRREDIGFVFQFYNLMQNLTALENVELAMQICKHPLDASEVIAEVGLEERMNNFPAQLSGGEQQRVAIARALAKNPKLLLCDEPTGALDYVTGKAILKLLQDTCREKGMTVIVITHNSALTPMADRVIKIRNGKVAGMKTNENPTPVEEIEW
;
A
#
# COMPACT_ATOMS: atom_id res chain seq x y z
N MET A 1 1.98 8.28 5.50
CA MET A 1 2.47 7.88 6.86
C MET A 1 3.42 6.71 6.75
N ILE A 2 4.48 6.67 7.56
CA ILE A 2 5.39 5.51 7.66
C ILE A 2 5.32 4.89 9.05
N VAL A 3 5.23 3.57 9.11
CA VAL A 3 5.35 2.77 10.34
C VAL A 3 6.68 2.01 10.27
N VAL A 4 7.62 2.33 11.16
CA VAL A 4 8.98 1.79 11.15
C VAL A 4 9.29 1.03 12.43
N GLY A 5 10.12 0.00 12.32
CA GLY A 5 10.61 -0.79 13.46
C GLY A 5 11.30 -2.07 13.01
N PRO A 6 12.01 -2.76 13.91
CA PRO A 6 12.71 -3.99 13.57
C PRO A 6 11.74 -5.09 13.11
N SER A 7 12.29 -6.15 12.48
CA SER A 7 11.51 -7.34 12.15
C SER A 7 10.90 -7.93 13.43
N GLY A 8 9.66 -8.44 13.33
CA GLY A 8 8.93 -8.98 14.47
C GLY A 8 8.38 -7.95 15.47
N ALA A 9 8.54 -6.64 15.22
CA ALA A 9 8.03 -5.59 16.13
C ALA A 9 6.51 -5.48 16.20
N GLY A 10 5.75 -6.15 15.33
CA GLY A 10 4.29 -6.09 15.26
C GLY A 10 3.74 -5.14 14.18
N LYS A 11 4.57 -4.65 13.27
CA LYS A 11 4.15 -3.74 12.19
C LYS A 11 3.09 -4.35 11.27
N THR A 12 3.34 -5.56 10.76
CA THR A 12 2.40 -6.29 9.90
C THR A 12 1.08 -6.61 10.62
N THR A 13 1.13 -6.88 11.94
CA THR A 13 -0.08 -7.05 12.75
C THR A 13 -0.94 -5.78 12.75
N VAL A 14 -0.33 -4.61 12.94
CA VAL A 14 -1.03 -3.32 12.85
C VAL A 14 -1.65 -3.13 11.48
N LEU A 15 -0.90 -3.41 10.40
CA LEU A 15 -1.39 -3.32 9.03
C LEU A 15 -2.58 -4.25 8.80
N ASN A 16 -2.51 -5.50 9.25
CA ASN A 16 -3.58 -6.47 9.13
C ASN A 16 -4.85 -6.05 9.86
N ILE A 17 -4.70 -5.45 11.06
CA ILE A 17 -5.84 -4.90 11.81
C ILE A 17 -6.45 -3.70 11.07
N LEU A 18 -5.63 -2.75 10.60
CA LEU A 18 -6.09 -1.60 9.82
C LEU A 18 -6.79 -2.04 8.53
N GLY A 19 -6.26 -3.05 7.87
CA GLY A 19 -6.82 -3.61 6.65
C GLY A 19 -8.00 -4.57 6.86
N GLY A 20 -8.38 -4.85 8.11
CA GLY A 20 -9.47 -5.76 8.42
C GLY A 20 -9.20 -7.22 8.06
N MET A 21 -7.93 -7.61 7.95
CA MET A 21 -7.51 -9.01 7.81
C MET A 21 -7.43 -9.71 9.17
N ASP A 22 -7.20 -8.93 10.23
CA ASP A 22 -7.21 -9.37 11.61
C ASP A 22 -8.07 -8.46 12.46
N THR A 23 -8.39 -8.85 13.68
CA THR A 23 -9.23 -8.09 14.61
C THR A 23 -8.48 -7.71 15.87
N ALA A 24 -8.66 -6.46 16.31
CA ALA A 24 -8.08 -6.03 17.59
C ALA A 24 -8.73 -6.79 18.75
N THR A 25 -7.92 -7.31 19.67
CA THR A 25 -8.38 -7.97 20.89
C THR A 25 -9.10 -6.98 21.81
N SER A 26 -8.64 -5.73 21.85
CA SER A 26 -9.23 -4.68 22.67
C SER A 26 -8.90 -3.29 22.05
N GLY A 27 -9.56 -2.26 22.56
CA GLY A 27 -9.37 -0.90 22.06
C GLY A 27 -10.27 -0.56 20.86
N LYS A 28 -10.03 0.61 20.26
CA LYS A 28 -10.81 1.15 19.15
C LYS A 28 -9.89 1.44 17.96
N VAL A 29 -10.34 1.08 16.76
CA VAL A 29 -9.70 1.42 15.49
C VAL A 29 -10.69 2.23 14.68
N LEU A 30 -10.31 3.47 14.36
CA LEU A 30 -11.12 4.39 13.57
C LEU A 30 -10.44 4.63 12.23
N VAL A 31 -11.19 4.44 11.14
CA VAL A 31 -10.76 4.76 9.78
C VAL A 31 -11.84 5.60 9.14
N ASP A 32 -11.50 6.80 8.69
CA ASP A 32 -12.43 7.75 8.11
C ASP A 32 -13.71 7.94 8.98
N GLY A 33 -13.52 8.12 10.29
CA GLY A 33 -14.61 8.29 11.27
C GLY A 33 -15.37 7.02 11.62
N ALA A 34 -15.17 5.91 10.91
CA ALA A 34 -15.85 4.64 11.16
C ALA A 34 -15.06 3.74 12.13
N GLU A 35 -15.72 3.21 13.16
CA GLU A 35 -15.10 2.29 14.12
C GLU A 35 -15.04 0.86 13.56
N ILE A 36 -13.94 0.56 12.82
CA ILE A 36 -13.76 -0.73 12.16
C ILE A 36 -13.51 -1.89 13.13
N SER A 37 -13.03 -1.62 14.34
CA SER A 37 -12.85 -2.64 15.40
C SER A 37 -14.14 -3.39 15.76
N LYS A 38 -15.30 -2.80 15.46
CA LYS A 38 -16.62 -3.41 15.64
C LYS A 38 -17.11 -4.22 14.44
N TYR A 39 -16.41 -4.13 13.30
CA TYR A 39 -16.86 -4.82 12.08
C TYR A 39 -16.68 -6.34 12.21
N ARG A 40 -17.65 -7.10 11.71
CA ARG A 40 -17.63 -8.58 11.69
C ARG A 40 -18.29 -9.07 10.40
N GLY A 41 -17.95 -10.26 9.97
CA GLY A 41 -18.59 -10.95 8.86
C GLY A 41 -18.67 -10.10 7.58
N LYS A 42 -19.88 -9.93 7.05
CA LYS A 42 -20.14 -9.19 5.78
C LYS A 42 -19.63 -7.77 5.80
N LYS A 43 -19.71 -7.05 6.94
CA LYS A 43 -19.26 -5.67 7.05
C LYS A 43 -17.75 -5.54 6.92
N LEU A 44 -16.99 -6.50 7.47
CA LEU A 44 -15.54 -6.54 7.35
C LEU A 44 -15.09 -6.90 5.92
N ILE A 45 -15.84 -7.81 5.26
CA ILE A 45 -15.62 -8.13 3.85
C ILE A 45 -15.85 -6.89 2.98
N GLN A 46 -16.95 -6.17 3.21
CA GLN A 46 -17.25 -4.93 2.48
C GLN A 46 -16.17 -3.87 2.69
N TYR A 47 -15.71 -3.66 3.91
CA TYR A 47 -14.62 -2.74 4.23
C TYR A 47 -13.35 -3.05 3.44
N ARG A 48 -12.89 -4.32 3.43
CA ARG A 48 -11.73 -4.72 2.62
C ARG A 48 -11.93 -4.53 1.12
N ARG A 49 -13.17 -4.76 0.67
CA ARG A 49 -13.53 -4.63 -0.74
C ARG A 49 -13.50 -3.20 -1.23
N GLU A 50 -14.09 -2.27 -0.47
CA GLU A 50 -14.36 -0.91 -0.92
C GLU A 50 -13.31 0.09 -0.43
N ASP A 51 -12.87 -0.02 0.83
CA ASP A 51 -12.10 1.04 1.48
C ASP A 51 -10.59 0.78 1.50
N ILE A 52 -10.14 -0.47 1.27
CA ILE A 52 -8.74 -0.85 1.45
C ILE A 52 -8.08 -1.34 0.16
N GLY A 53 -6.93 -0.75 -0.17
CA GLY A 53 -5.96 -1.29 -1.11
C GLY A 53 -4.77 -1.90 -0.37
N PHE A 54 -4.30 -3.07 -0.82
CA PHE A 54 -3.10 -3.73 -0.26
C PHE A 54 -2.01 -3.85 -1.31
N VAL A 55 -0.79 -3.49 -0.92
CA VAL A 55 0.45 -3.72 -1.67
C VAL A 55 1.39 -4.52 -0.77
N PHE A 56 1.81 -5.69 -1.22
CA PHE A 56 2.66 -6.61 -0.46
C PHE A 56 4.09 -6.60 -0.99
N GLN A 57 5.03 -7.04 -0.18
CA GLN A 57 6.44 -7.21 -0.55
C GLN A 57 6.61 -8.18 -1.73
N PHE A 58 5.87 -9.30 -1.72
CA PHE A 58 5.75 -10.21 -2.84
C PHE A 58 4.49 -9.83 -3.61
N TYR A 59 4.59 -9.56 -4.88
CA TYR A 59 3.60 -8.89 -5.73
C TYR A 59 2.22 -9.57 -5.74
N ASN A 60 2.17 -10.90 -5.46
CA ASN A 60 0.95 -11.71 -5.40
C ASN A 60 0.09 -11.57 -6.66
N LEU A 61 0.73 -11.52 -7.83
CA LEU A 61 0.06 -11.50 -9.12
C LEU A 61 -0.35 -12.90 -9.55
N MET A 62 -1.49 -12.99 -10.22
CA MET A 62 -1.93 -14.22 -10.88
C MET A 62 -1.08 -14.43 -12.13
N GLN A 63 -0.29 -15.51 -12.14
CA GLN A 63 0.74 -15.73 -13.16
C GLN A 63 0.18 -16.02 -14.56
N ASN A 64 -1.06 -16.49 -14.63
CA ASN A 64 -1.80 -16.82 -15.86
C ASN A 64 -2.71 -15.68 -16.35
N LEU A 65 -2.62 -14.50 -15.75
CA LEU A 65 -3.31 -13.28 -16.16
C LEU A 65 -2.28 -12.22 -16.57
N THR A 66 -2.62 -11.41 -17.55
CA THR A 66 -1.83 -10.24 -17.96
C THR A 66 -1.82 -9.17 -16.86
N ALA A 67 -1.01 -8.12 -17.03
CA ALA A 67 -0.99 -6.98 -16.11
C ALA A 67 -2.39 -6.35 -15.99
N LEU A 68 -3.06 -6.11 -17.12
CA LEU A 68 -4.41 -5.55 -17.17
C LEU A 68 -5.42 -6.47 -16.47
N GLU A 69 -5.45 -7.75 -16.81
CA GLU A 69 -6.37 -8.72 -16.21
C GLU A 69 -6.16 -8.89 -14.69
N ASN A 70 -4.92 -8.76 -14.20
CA ASN A 70 -4.64 -8.73 -12.75
C ASN A 70 -5.30 -7.53 -12.05
N VAL A 71 -5.37 -6.38 -12.72
CA VAL A 71 -6.03 -5.17 -12.21
C VAL A 71 -7.54 -5.32 -12.30
N GLU A 72 -8.07 -5.72 -13.46
CA GLU A 72 -9.51 -5.92 -13.70
C GLU A 72 -10.14 -6.91 -12.72
N LEU A 73 -9.42 -8.00 -12.39
CA LEU A 73 -9.90 -9.00 -11.43
C LEU A 73 -10.23 -8.37 -10.07
N ALA A 74 -9.43 -7.41 -9.60
CA ALA A 74 -9.66 -6.74 -8.34
C ALA A 74 -10.85 -5.78 -8.39
N MET A 75 -11.14 -5.23 -9.57
CA MET A 75 -12.25 -4.30 -9.78
C MET A 75 -13.60 -4.98 -9.78
N GLN A 76 -13.69 -6.24 -10.22
CA GLN A 76 -14.95 -7.00 -10.33
C GLN A 76 -15.75 -7.05 -9.03
N ILE A 77 -15.08 -6.92 -7.88
CA ILE A 77 -15.73 -6.96 -6.56
C ILE A 77 -16.06 -5.58 -6.00
N CYS A 78 -15.64 -4.49 -6.66
CA CYS A 78 -15.80 -3.12 -6.17
C CYS A 78 -17.03 -2.44 -6.79
N LYS A 79 -17.63 -1.48 -6.07
CA LYS A 79 -18.80 -0.75 -6.56
C LYS A 79 -18.45 0.42 -7.47
N HIS A 80 -17.35 1.09 -7.18
CA HIS A 80 -16.92 2.30 -7.86
C HIS A 80 -15.44 2.23 -8.23
N PRO A 81 -15.01 1.19 -8.99
CA PRO A 81 -13.62 1.07 -9.40
C PRO A 81 -13.24 2.17 -10.40
N LEU A 82 -11.95 2.46 -10.47
CA LEU A 82 -11.37 3.29 -11.54
C LEU A 82 -11.21 2.44 -12.81
N ASP A 83 -10.98 3.06 -13.96
CA ASP A 83 -10.67 2.33 -15.20
C ASP A 83 -9.29 1.65 -15.08
N ALA A 84 -9.21 0.36 -15.42
CA ALA A 84 -7.99 -0.42 -15.30
C ALA A 84 -6.87 0.06 -16.21
N SER A 85 -7.22 0.44 -17.44
CA SER A 85 -6.24 0.90 -18.43
C SER A 85 -5.66 2.25 -18.03
N GLU A 86 -6.49 3.16 -17.53
CA GLU A 86 -6.05 4.46 -17.01
C GLU A 86 -5.10 4.29 -15.83
N VAL A 87 -5.44 3.42 -14.87
CA VAL A 87 -4.59 3.17 -13.70
C VAL A 87 -3.28 2.47 -14.08
N ILE A 88 -3.29 1.57 -15.06
CA ILE A 88 -2.06 0.95 -15.62
C ILE A 88 -1.17 2.01 -16.27
N ALA A 89 -1.75 2.95 -17.02
CA ALA A 89 -1.00 4.06 -17.62
C ALA A 89 -0.42 5.00 -16.55
N GLU A 90 -1.17 5.35 -15.50
CA GLU A 90 -0.71 6.16 -14.36
C GLU A 90 0.52 5.58 -13.67
N VAL A 91 0.63 4.25 -13.59
CA VAL A 91 1.82 3.59 -13.02
C VAL A 91 2.95 3.38 -14.05
N GLY A 92 2.81 3.92 -15.27
CA GLY A 92 3.81 3.85 -16.33
C GLY A 92 3.96 2.47 -16.96
N LEU A 93 2.86 1.74 -17.14
CA LEU A 93 2.84 0.39 -17.73
C LEU A 93 1.92 0.26 -18.95
N GLU A 94 1.56 1.35 -19.62
CA GLU A 94 0.67 1.36 -20.78
C GLU A 94 1.12 0.36 -21.87
N GLU A 95 2.41 0.36 -22.23
CA GLU A 95 2.96 -0.55 -23.23
C GLU A 95 3.11 -2.01 -22.72
N ARG A 96 2.91 -2.25 -21.44
CA ARG A 96 3.09 -3.54 -20.77
C ARG A 96 1.79 -4.16 -20.28
N MET A 97 0.65 -3.54 -20.54
CA MET A 97 -0.65 -3.99 -19.99
C MET A 97 -1.02 -5.42 -20.41
N ASN A 98 -0.58 -5.86 -21.59
CA ASN A 98 -0.85 -7.20 -22.12
C ASN A 98 0.24 -8.24 -21.77
N ASN A 99 1.28 -7.86 -21.01
CA ASN A 99 2.33 -8.76 -20.60
C ASN A 99 1.90 -9.60 -19.39
N PHE A 100 2.32 -10.87 -19.38
CA PHE A 100 2.17 -11.73 -18.19
C PHE A 100 3.24 -11.41 -17.14
N PRO A 101 3.02 -11.71 -15.85
CA PRO A 101 3.99 -11.43 -14.80
C PRO A 101 5.39 -11.96 -15.08
N ALA A 102 5.52 -13.14 -15.69
CA ALA A 102 6.81 -13.72 -16.07
C ALA A 102 7.60 -12.91 -17.11
N GLN A 103 6.95 -11.98 -17.81
CA GLN A 103 7.54 -11.09 -18.82
C GLN A 103 7.87 -9.71 -18.26
N LEU A 104 7.58 -9.47 -16.98
CA LEU A 104 7.76 -8.20 -16.29
C LEU A 104 8.92 -8.29 -15.31
N SER A 105 9.70 -7.21 -15.22
CA SER A 105 10.70 -7.03 -14.16
C SER A 105 10.03 -6.95 -12.79
N GLY A 106 10.79 -7.14 -11.71
CA GLY A 106 10.25 -7.03 -10.34
C GLY A 106 9.59 -5.67 -10.07
N GLY A 107 10.19 -4.59 -10.55
CA GLY A 107 9.61 -3.25 -10.43
C GLY A 107 8.33 -3.06 -11.23
N GLU A 108 8.23 -3.64 -12.42
CA GLU A 108 6.99 -3.64 -13.21
C GLU A 108 5.90 -4.46 -12.52
N GLN A 109 6.22 -5.64 -11.99
CA GLN A 109 5.28 -6.45 -11.21
C GLN A 109 4.79 -5.69 -9.97
N GLN A 110 5.67 -4.95 -9.28
CA GLN A 110 5.28 -4.12 -8.14
C GLN A 110 4.33 -2.99 -8.57
N ARG A 111 4.60 -2.34 -9.71
CA ARG A 111 3.68 -1.33 -10.26
C ARG A 111 2.32 -1.92 -10.63
N VAL A 112 2.27 -3.13 -11.19
CA VAL A 112 0.99 -3.84 -11.40
C VAL A 112 0.26 -4.10 -10.08
N ALA A 113 0.98 -4.52 -9.02
CA ALA A 113 0.38 -4.73 -7.70
C ALA A 113 -0.17 -3.42 -7.09
N ILE A 114 0.51 -2.29 -7.31
CA ILE A 114 0.04 -0.97 -6.91
C ILE A 114 -1.19 -0.57 -7.75
N ALA A 115 -1.14 -0.71 -9.07
CA ALA A 115 -2.27 -0.43 -9.96
C ALA A 115 -3.52 -1.24 -9.55
N ARG A 116 -3.36 -2.54 -9.27
CA ARG A 116 -4.42 -3.42 -8.76
C ARG A 116 -5.03 -2.90 -7.46
N ALA A 117 -4.23 -2.35 -6.56
CA ALA A 117 -4.72 -1.78 -5.32
C ALA A 117 -5.43 -0.44 -5.54
N LEU A 118 -4.90 0.43 -6.42
CA LEU A 118 -5.44 1.74 -6.74
C LEU A 118 -6.75 1.67 -7.55
N ALA A 119 -6.85 0.72 -8.49
CA ALA A 119 -8.04 0.55 -9.32
C ALA A 119 -9.32 0.26 -8.53
N LYS A 120 -9.19 -0.25 -7.30
CA LYS A 120 -10.31 -0.39 -6.37
C LYS A 120 -10.86 0.95 -5.88
N ASN A 121 -10.17 2.07 -6.12
CA ASN A 121 -10.47 3.40 -5.60
C ASN A 121 -10.57 3.42 -4.06
N PRO A 122 -9.56 2.92 -3.33
CA PRO A 122 -9.63 2.75 -1.89
C PRO A 122 -9.44 4.08 -1.14
N LYS A 123 -9.95 4.17 0.09
CA LYS A 123 -9.67 5.31 0.99
C LYS A 123 -8.30 5.21 1.64
N LEU A 124 -7.80 3.98 1.82
CA LEU A 124 -6.57 3.68 2.52
C LEU A 124 -5.74 2.66 1.74
N LEU A 125 -4.53 3.05 1.36
CA LEU A 125 -3.55 2.16 0.74
C LEU A 125 -2.55 1.69 1.78
N LEU A 126 -2.47 0.39 1.98
CA LEU A 126 -1.59 -0.28 2.94
C LEU A 126 -0.47 -0.99 2.20
N CYS A 127 0.78 -0.60 2.46
CA CYS A 127 1.96 -1.14 1.80
C CYS A 127 2.87 -1.81 2.84
N ASP A 128 3.07 -3.12 2.70
CA ASP A 128 3.99 -3.90 3.54
C ASP A 128 5.31 -4.11 2.79
N GLU A 129 6.37 -3.42 3.20
CA GLU A 129 7.72 -3.46 2.61
C GLU A 129 7.71 -3.33 1.07
N PRO A 130 7.09 -2.28 0.49
CA PRO A 130 6.82 -2.21 -0.95
C PRO A 130 8.07 -2.15 -1.83
N THR A 131 9.24 -1.94 -1.24
CA THR A 131 10.55 -1.88 -1.92
C THR A 131 11.50 -3.01 -1.49
N GLY A 132 11.07 -3.90 -0.59
CA GLY A 132 11.95 -4.87 0.04
C GLY A 132 12.55 -5.95 -0.90
N ALA A 133 11.98 -6.11 -2.10
CA ALA A 133 12.48 -7.05 -3.13
C ALA A 133 13.05 -6.33 -4.36
N LEU A 134 13.28 -5.01 -4.30
CA LEU A 134 13.70 -4.18 -5.42
C LEU A 134 15.09 -3.60 -5.22
N ASP A 135 15.79 -3.34 -6.32
CA ASP A 135 17.00 -2.53 -6.31
C ASP A 135 16.71 -1.08 -5.92
N TYR A 136 17.75 -0.34 -5.58
CA TYR A 136 17.64 1.05 -5.11
C TYR A 136 16.89 1.97 -6.07
N VAL A 137 17.23 1.95 -7.38
CA VAL A 137 16.64 2.86 -8.39
C VAL A 137 15.15 2.56 -8.56
N THR A 138 14.83 1.28 -8.70
CA THR A 138 13.44 0.81 -8.84
C THR A 138 12.64 1.09 -7.56
N GLY A 139 13.23 0.84 -6.39
CA GLY A 139 12.60 1.13 -5.10
C GLY A 139 12.27 2.62 -4.94
N LYS A 140 13.19 3.50 -5.37
CA LYS A 140 12.98 4.96 -5.35
C LYS A 140 11.81 5.38 -6.23
N ALA A 141 11.69 4.82 -7.43
CA ALA A 141 10.58 5.07 -8.33
C ALA A 141 9.23 4.61 -7.74
N ILE A 142 9.20 3.47 -7.06
CA ILE A 142 7.99 2.98 -6.36
C ILE A 142 7.59 3.92 -5.21
N LEU A 143 8.55 4.36 -4.40
CA LEU A 143 8.24 5.29 -3.29
C LEU A 143 7.75 6.64 -3.80
N LYS A 144 8.32 7.12 -4.92
CA LYS A 144 7.84 8.33 -5.59
C LYS A 144 6.38 8.17 -6.04
N LEU A 145 6.07 7.09 -6.72
CA LEU A 145 4.69 6.79 -7.13
C LEU A 145 3.72 6.80 -5.94
N LEU A 146 4.10 6.20 -4.81
CA LEU A 146 3.26 6.19 -3.60
C LEU A 146 3.14 7.59 -2.98
N GLN A 147 4.21 8.41 -2.99
CA GLN A 147 4.18 9.77 -2.48
C GLN A 147 3.30 10.67 -3.37
N ASP A 148 3.43 10.58 -4.68
CA ASP A 148 2.63 11.32 -5.66
C ASP A 148 1.15 10.93 -5.56
N THR A 149 0.83 9.64 -5.50
CA THR A 149 -0.54 9.14 -5.30
C THR A 149 -1.18 9.73 -4.02
N CYS A 150 -0.42 9.79 -2.92
CA CYS A 150 -0.90 10.37 -1.67
C CYS A 150 -1.25 11.87 -1.83
N ARG A 151 -0.39 12.62 -2.54
CA ARG A 151 -0.54 14.07 -2.71
C ARG A 151 -1.63 14.43 -3.72
N GLU A 152 -1.63 13.78 -4.87
CA GLU A 152 -2.50 14.12 -6.00
C GLU A 152 -3.93 13.64 -5.78
N LYS A 153 -4.09 12.42 -5.25
CA LYS A 153 -5.41 11.81 -5.01
C LYS A 153 -5.97 12.10 -3.61
N GLY A 154 -5.20 12.74 -2.71
CA GLY A 154 -5.61 12.97 -1.33
C GLY A 154 -5.83 11.67 -0.53
N MET A 155 -5.29 10.56 -1.03
CA MET A 155 -5.44 9.22 -0.44
C MET A 155 -4.51 9.04 0.75
N THR A 156 -4.96 8.38 1.79
CA THR A 156 -4.07 8.00 2.89
C THR A 156 -3.24 6.77 2.51
N VAL A 157 -1.92 6.94 2.45
CA VAL A 157 -0.96 5.85 2.20
C VAL A 157 -0.21 5.54 3.48
N ILE A 158 -0.21 4.26 3.90
CA ILE A 158 0.57 3.76 5.04
C ILE A 158 1.61 2.77 4.52
N VAL A 159 2.88 3.11 4.69
CA VAL A 159 4.00 2.24 4.34
C VAL A 159 4.58 1.66 5.62
N ILE A 160 4.66 0.34 5.68
CA ILE A 160 5.42 -0.37 6.70
C ILE A 160 6.80 -0.68 6.13
N THR A 161 7.85 -0.37 6.91
CA THR A 161 9.21 -0.70 6.52
C THR A 161 10.11 -0.88 7.75
N HIS A 162 11.21 -1.61 7.59
CA HIS A 162 12.30 -1.65 8.55
C HIS A 162 13.36 -0.59 8.25
N ASN A 163 13.32 0.04 7.07
CA ASN A 163 14.26 1.08 6.65
C ASN A 163 13.89 2.43 7.25
N SER A 164 14.61 2.86 8.28
CA SER A 164 14.37 4.16 8.93
C SER A 164 14.81 5.37 8.11
N ALA A 165 15.65 5.19 7.07
CA ALA A 165 16.08 6.28 6.19
C ALA A 165 14.92 6.86 5.38
N LEU A 166 13.83 6.09 5.18
CA LEU A 166 12.63 6.56 4.48
C LEU A 166 11.71 7.47 5.32
N THR A 167 11.96 7.59 6.62
CA THR A 167 11.07 8.37 7.50
C THR A 167 10.92 9.85 7.15
N PRO A 168 11.91 10.55 6.55
CA PRO A 168 11.74 11.96 6.18
C PRO A 168 10.68 12.22 5.12
N MET A 169 10.35 11.23 4.24
CA MET A 169 9.34 11.42 3.19
C MET A 169 7.89 11.44 3.70
N ALA A 170 7.65 11.05 4.94
CA ALA A 170 6.31 10.88 5.47
C ALA A 170 5.86 12.08 6.30
N ASP A 171 4.57 12.45 6.16
CA ASP A 171 3.92 13.47 7.01
C ASP A 171 3.88 13.02 8.48
N ARG A 172 3.74 11.71 8.70
CA ARG A 172 3.71 11.11 10.04
C ARG A 172 4.50 9.82 10.09
N VAL A 173 5.31 9.69 11.13
CA VAL A 173 6.14 8.51 11.41
C VAL A 173 5.70 7.91 12.73
N ILE A 174 5.45 6.60 12.75
CA ILE A 174 5.19 5.82 13.96
C ILE A 174 6.31 4.80 14.12
N LYS A 175 7.00 4.82 15.25
CA LYS A 175 8.02 3.83 15.59
C LYS A 175 7.39 2.74 16.46
N ILE A 176 7.50 1.48 16.02
CA ILE A 176 7.03 0.31 16.78
C ILE A 176 8.24 -0.49 17.27
N ARG A 177 8.20 -0.88 18.53
CA ARG A 177 9.19 -1.77 19.16
C ARG A 177 8.50 -2.68 20.16
N ASN A 178 8.75 -3.99 20.06
CA ASN A 178 8.20 -5.01 20.97
C ASN A 178 6.66 -4.90 21.14
N GLY A 179 5.92 -4.74 20.04
CA GLY A 179 4.46 -4.63 20.03
C GLY A 179 3.89 -3.33 20.60
N LYS A 180 4.72 -2.32 20.85
CA LYS A 180 4.30 -1.03 21.41
C LYS A 180 4.76 0.13 20.55
N VAL A 181 3.98 1.23 20.58
CA VAL A 181 4.41 2.50 19.99
C VAL A 181 5.54 3.08 20.85
N ALA A 182 6.74 3.12 20.28
CA ALA A 182 7.93 3.66 20.94
C ALA A 182 8.11 5.17 20.69
N GLY A 183 7.45 5.73 19.68
CA GLY A 183 7.48 7.15 19.39
C GLY A 183 6.61 7.51 18.19
N MET A 184 6.19 8.77 18.14
CA MET A 184 5.50 9.38 17.00
C MET A 184 6.15 10.71 16.68
N LYS A 185 6.25 11.01 15.36
CA LYS A 185 6.72 12.29 14.85
C LYS A 185 5.81 12.72 13.70
N THR A 186 5.47 13.99 13.65
CA THR A 186 4.86 14.64 12.49
C THR A 186 5.93 15.47 11.79
N ASN A 187 6.01 15.37 10.46
CA ASN A 187 6.85 16.21 9.62
C ASN A 187 5.94 17.24 8.94
N GLU A 188 6.19 18.52 9.18
CA GLU A 188 5.44 19.60 8.54
C GLU A 188 5.84 19.78 7.08
N ASN A 189 7.10 19.47 6.76
CA ASN A 189 7.66 19.55 5.41
C ASN A 189 8.29 18.19 5.05
N PRO A 190 7.52 17.20 4.55
CA PRO A 190 8.05 15.93 4.12
C PRO A 190 9.03 16.08 2.96
N THR A 191 10.18 15.43 3.07
CA THR A 191 11.24 15.45 2.07
C THR A 191 10.78 14.71 0.80
N PRO A 192 10.98 15.27 -0.40
CA PRO A 192 10.79 14.53 -1.65
C PRO A 192 11.64 13.26 -1.68
N VAL A 193 11.08 12.19 -2.26
CA VAL A 193 11.79 10.89 -2.29
C VAL A 193 13.11 10.99 -3.05
N GLU A 194 13.19 11.86 -4.03
CA GLU A 194 14.39 12.09 -4.85
C GLU A 194 15.59 12.57 -4.02
N GLU A 195 15.35 13.21 -2.88
CA GLU A 195 16.38 13.75 -1.98
C GLU A 195 16.77 12.77 -0.87
N ILE A 196 16.13 11.59 -0.81
CA ILE A 196 16.40 10.59 0.22
C ILE A 196 17.39 9.57 -0.30
N GLU A 197 18.40 9.27 0.51
CA GLU A 197 19.37 8.19 0.30
C GLU A 197 19.19 7.12 1.39
N TRP A 198 19.31 5.81 1.01
CA TRP A 198 19.21 4.68 1.93
C TRP A 198 20.03 3.47 1.47
#